data_16ff00ca7ce21ef685c27629d014f9b4
#
_entry.id   16ff00ca7ce21ef685c27629d014f9b4
#
_cell.length_a   1.000
_cell.length_b   1.000
_cell.length_c   1.000
_cell.angle_alpha   90.00
_cell.angle_beta   90.00
_cell.angle_gamma   90.00
#
_symmetry.space_group_name_H-M   'P 1'
#
loop_
_entity.id
_entity.type
_entity.pdbx_description
1 polymer ?
#
loop_
_entity_poly.entity_id
_entity_poly.type
_entity_poly.pdbx_seq_one_letter_code
_entity_poly.pdbx_strand_id
1 'polypeptide(L)'
;TAYLHLGQLGQAFVSHEPVVLLIDGIDKADLDFPGDLLWELERGQFQIAETGAVIQARHPPLVLLTSNGEKELPAAFLRRCLFYVIPFPEKDEMRAILSVHTGLDALPPERFDRALEVFYWIRSLTTLQKKPGTSELLDWLHALALTGAEPDGLPYLGTLLKLEGDWAKVQQYWKGRQNVH
;
A
#
# COMPACT_ATOMS: atom_id res chain seq x y z
N THR A 1 -14.14 -24.00 27.72
CA THR A 1 -14.50 -23.15 26.54
C THR A 1 -14.55 -21.66 26.89
N ALA A 2 -14.48 -21.26 28.16
CA ALA A 2 -14.58 -19.83 28.56
C ALA A 2 -13.35 -18.97 28.17
N TYR A 3 -12.28 -19.54 27.67
CA TYR A 3 -11.03 -18.83 27.35
C TYR A 3 -10.65 -18.88 25.85
N LEU A 4 -11.51 -19.46 24.98
CA LEU A 4 -11.24 -19.52 23.56
C LEU A 4 -11.82 -18.27 22.89
N HIS A 5 -10.95 -17.43 22.32
CA HIS A 5 -11.31 -16.30 21.49
C HIS A 5 -10.97 -16.59 20.03
N LEU A 6 -12.00 -16.63 19.19
CA LEU A 6 -11.80 -16.77 17.75
C LEU A 6 -11.25 -15.49 17.14
N GLY A 7 -10.21 -15.59 16.32
CA GLY A 7 -9.74 -14.52 15.46
C GLY A 7 -10.77 -14.18 14.37
N GLN A 8 -10.47 -13.17 13.54
CA GLN A 8 -11.41 -12.64 12.53
C GLN A 8 -11.89 -13.72 11.54
N LEU A 9 -11.01 -14.60 11.08
CA LEU A 9 -11.37 -15.72 10.19
C LEU A 9 -12.36 -16.66 10.91
N GLY A 10 -12.07 -17.02 12.15
CA GLY A 10 -12.96 -17.87 12.93
C GLY A 10 -14.31 -17.24 13.18
N GLN A 11 -14.36 -15.94 13.46
CA GLN A 11 -15.61 -15.17 13.61
C GLN A 11 -16.41 -15.15 12.30
N ALA A 12 -15.73 -14.99 11.15
CA ALA A 12 -16.36 -15.05 9.84
C ALA A 12 -17.02 -16.42 9.60
N PHE A 13 -16.38 -17.51 10.01
CA PHE A 13 -16.91 -18.87 9.83
C PHE A 13 -18.14 -19.16 10.69
N VAL A 14 -18.17 -18.65 11.92
CA VAL A 14 -19.33 -18.87 12.82
C VAL A 14 -20.46 -17.86 12.61
N SER A 15 -20.26 -16.87 11.72
CA SER A 15 -21.28 -15.86 11.46
C SER A 15 -22.61 -16.47 11.01
N HIS A 16 -23.70 -15.90 11.49
CA HIS A 16 -25.05 -16.27 11.06
C HIS A 16 -25.46 -15.63 9.74
N GLU A 17 -24.70 -14.62 9.30
CA GLU A 17 -24.95 -13.87 8.07
C GLU A 17 -23.73 -13.95 7.15
N PRO A 18 -23.91 -13.82 5.82
CA PRO A 18 -22.79 -13.68 4.90
C PRO A 18 -21.92 -12.47 5.28
N VAL A 19 -20.62 -12.66 5.34
CA VAL A 19 -19.66 -11.61 5.72
C VAL A 19 -18.58 -11.43 4.67
N VAL A 20 -18.01 -10.24 4.63
CA VAL A 20 -16.79 -9.93 3.88
C VAL A 20 -15.63 -9.91 4.85
N LEU A 21 -14.60 -10.70 4.58
CA LEU A 21 -13.36 -10.74 5.34
C LEU A 21 -12.26 -10.05 4.55
N LEU A 22 -11.72 -8.97 5.10
CA LEU A 22 -10.53 -8.30 4.56
C LEU A 22 -9.28 -8.81 5.27
N ILE A 23 -8.31 -9.30 4.50
CA ILE A 23 -6.96 -9.65 4.96
C ILE A 23 -5.99 -8.68 4.30
N ASP A 24 -5.53 -7.70 5.06
CA ASP A 24 -4.67 -6.62 4.58
C ASP A 24 -3.20 -7.02 4.69
N GLY A 25 -2.46 -6.91 3.57
CA GLY A 25 -1.04 -7.18 3.51
C GLY A 25 -0.69 -8.67 3.65
N ILE A 26 -1.34 -9.55 2.89
CA ILE A 26 -1.11 -11.01 2.90
C ILE A 26 0.37 -11.37 2.66
N ASP A 27 1.11 -10.56 1.93
CA ASP A 27 2.54 -10.71 1.65
C ASP A 27 3.43 -10.46 2.88
N LYS A 28 2.88 -9.93 3.98
CA LYS A 28 3.59 -9.76 5.27
C LYS A 28 3.49 -11.01 6.17
N ALA A 29 2.58 -11.91 5.84
CA ALA A 29 2.40 -13.13 6.59
C ALA A 29 3.58 -14.11 6.41
N ASP A 30 3.61 -15.15 7.24
CA ASP A 30 4.57 -16.24 7.11
C ASP A 30 4.36 -17.00 5.79
N LEU A 31 5.41 -17.63 5.28
CA LEU A 31 5.39 -18.28 3.96
C LEU A 31 4.32 -19.35 3.81
N ASP A 32 4.02 -20.07 4.89
CA ASP A 32 3.04 -21.17 4.88
C ASP A 32 1.59 -20.66 5.01
N PHE A 33 1.39 -19.48 5.60
CA PHE A 33 0.07 -18.94 5.89
C PHE A 33 -0.87 -18.85 4.67
N PRO A 34 -0.44 -18.42 3.48
CA PRO A 34 -1.32 -18.40 2.31
C PRO A 34 -1.82 -19.80 1.93
N GLY A 35 -0.99 -20.82 2.08
CA GLY A 35 -1.36 -22.21 1.82
C GLY A 35 -2.41 -22.75 2.80
N ASP A 36 -2.19 -22.51 4.08
CA ASP A 36 -3.09 -22.93 5.15
C ASP A 36 -4.44 -22.22 5.04
N LEU A 37 -4.42 -20.90 4.78
CA LEU A 37 -5.63 -20.11 4.56
C LEU A 37 -6.48 -20.67 3.41
N LEU A 38 -5.85 -20.99 2.27
CA LEU A 38 -6.58 -21.56 1.14
C LEU A 38 -7.24 -22.89 1.48
N TRP A 39 -6.50 -23.75 2.20
CA TRP A 39 -6.99 -25.06 2.57
C TRP A 39 -8.25 -24.97 3.45
N GLU A 40 -8.26 -24.03 4.39
CA GLU A 40 -9.40 -23.77 5.26
C GLU A 40 -10.58 -23.15 4.52
N LEU A 41 -10.30 -22.18 3.64
CA LEU A 41 -11.34 -21.52 2.83
C LEU A 41 -12.00 -22.49 1.82
N GLU A 42 -11.23 -23.35 1.15
CA GLU A 42 -11.75 -24.32 0.20
C GLU A 42 -12.66 -25.35 0.87
N ARG A 43 -12.34 -25.76 2.09
CA ARG A 43 -13.12 -26.71 2.86
C ARG A 43 -14.25 -26.05 3.64
N GLY A 44 -14.21 -24.74 3.80
CA GLY A 44 -15.14 -24.00 4.63
C GLY A 44 -15.11 -24.42 6.09
N GLN A 45 -13.94 -24.92 6.57
CA GLN A 45 -13.76 -25.39 7.95
C GLN A 45 -12.33 -25.22 8.42
N PHE A 46 -12.17 -25.07 9.73
CA PHE A 46 -10.87 -25.14 10.39
C PHE A 46 -10.94 -25.91 11.70
N GLN A 47 -9.82 -26.44 12.13
CA GLN A 47 -9.69 -27.14 13.39
C GLN A 47 -9.00 -26.27 14.43
N ILE A 48 -9.60 -26.20 15.62
CA ILE A 48 -9.00 -25.50 16.77
C ILE A 48 -7.92 -26.44 17.34
N ALA A 49 -6.66 -26.03 17.27
CA ALA A 49 -5.52 -26.85 17.68
C ALA A 49 -5.60 -27.30 19.14
N GLU A 50 -6.03 -26.41 20.05
CA GLU A 50 -6.08 -26.66 21.50
C GLU A 50 -7.15 -27.66 21.91
N THR A 51 -8.24 -27.73 21.18
CA THR A 51 -9.41 -28.56 21.56
C THR A 51 -9.68 -29.70 20.58
N GLY A 52 -9.09 -29.65 19.38
CA GLY A 52 -9.41 -30.55 18.30
C GLY A 52 -10.80 -30.33 17.68
N ALA A 53 -11.56 -29.34 18.14
CA ALA A 53 -12.90 -29.06 17.64
C ALA A 53 -12.82 -28.50 16.22
N VAL A 54 -13.71 -28.99 15.34
CA VAL A 54 -13.84 -28.49 13.97
C VAL A 54 -14.96 -27.47 13.90
N ILE A 55 -14.66 -26.29 13.35
CA ILE A 55 -15.63 -25.25 13.07
C ILE A 55 -15.91 -25.26 11.57
N GLN A 56 -17.17 -25.42 11.21
CA GLN A 56 -17.68 -25.38 9.84
C GLN A 56 -18.31 -24.04 9.56
N ALA A 57 -17.95 -23.42 8.42
CA ALA A 57 -18.58 -22.18 7.98
C ALA A 57 -20.06 -22.44 7.64
N ARG A 58 -20.93 -21.61 8.20
CA ARG A 58 -22.37 -21.61 7.82
C ARG A 58 -22.58 -20.98 6.45
N HIS A 59 -21.88 -19.88 6.21
CA HIS A 59 -21.81 -19.17 4.95
C HIS A 59 -20.35 -18.97 4.59
N PRO A 60 -19.88 -19.42 3.40
CA PRO A 60 -18.52 -19.11 2.96
C PRO A 60 -18.33 -17.59 2.92
N PRO A 61 -17.33 -17.03 3.62
CA PRO A 61 -17.07 -15.61 3.58
C PRO A 61 -16.57 -15.19 2.19
N LEU A 62 -16.94 -13.98 1.75
CA LEU A 62 -16.24 -13.34 0.65
C LEU A 62 -14.91 -12.79 1.19
N VAL A 63 -13.79 -13.28 0.67
CA VAL A 63 -12.47 -12.88 1.14
C VAL A 63 -11.83 -11.90 0.17
N LEU A 64 -11.45 -10.74 0.67
CA LEU A 64 -10.64 -9.74 -0.02
C LEU A 64 -9.24 -9.76 0.58
N LEU A 65 -8.23 -9.84 -0.30
CA LEU A 65 -6.82 -9.87 0.09
C LEU A 65 -6.12 -8.68 -0.53
N THR A 66 -5.31 -7.96 0.24
CA THR A 66 -4.43 -6.93 -0.31
C THR A 66 -2.97 -7.37 -0.23
N SER A 67 -2.16 -6.90 -1.15
CA SER A 67 -0.72 -7.11 -1.17
C SER A 67 -0.01 -5.90 -1.77
N ASN A 68 1.09 -5.50 -1.16
CA ASN A 68 1.99 -4.49 -1.69
C ASN A 68 3.09 -5.09 -2.58
N GLY A 69 3.14 -6.41 -2.72
CA GLY A 69 4.15 -7.11 -3.50
C GLY A 69 5.54 -7.11 -2.84
N GLU A 70 5.60 -6.99 -1.51
CA GLU A 70 6.88 -7.02 -0.77
C GLU A 70 7.52 -8.42 -0.79
N LYS A 71 6.67 -9.46 -0.81
CA LYS A 71 7.07 -10.85 -1.02
C LYS A 71 6.22 -11.48 -2.11
N GLU A 72 6.81 -12.38 -2.88
CA GLU A 72 6.06 -13.16 -3.87
C GLU A 72 5.12 -14.14 -3.17
N LEU A 73 3.87 -14.13 -3.59
CA LEU A 73 2.88 -15.09 -3.14
C LEU A 73 3.00 -16.39 -3.95
N PRO A 74 2.77 -17.56 -3.36
CA PRO A 74 2.85 -18.82 -4.07
C PRO A 74 1.94 -18.88 -5.30
N ALA A 75 2.44 -19.38 -6.42
CA ALA A 75 1.66 -19.49 -7.66
C ALA A 75 0.37 -20.30 -7.49
N ALA A 76 0.39 -21.32 -6.61
CA ALA A 76 -0.79 -22.11 -6.27
C ALA A 76 -1.88 -21.29 -5.58
N PHE A 77 -1.47 -20.31 -4.76
CA PHE A 77 -2.36 -19.36 -4.11
C PHE A 77 -2.98 -18.39 -5.13
N LEU A 78 -2.15 -17.76 -5.95
CA LEU A 78 -2.61 -16.77 -6.94
C LEU A 78 -3.60 -17.37 -7.97
N ARG A 79 -3.43 -18.65 -8.36
CA ARG A 79 -4.35 -19.33 -9.29
C ARG A 79 -5.78 -19.47 -8.76
N ARG A 80 -5.99 -19.34 -7.46
CA ARG A 80 -7.30 -19.46 -6.80
C ARG A 80 -7.92 -18.11 -6.47
N CYS A 81 -7.20 -17.02 -6.77
CA CYS A 81 -7.65 -15.66 -6.54
C CYS A 81 -8.09 -14.99 -7.85
N LEU A 82 -9.13 -14.18 -7.79
CA LEU A 82 -9.36 -13.17 -8.81
C LEU A 82 -8.38 -12.03 -8.53
N PHE A 83 -7.53 -11.74 -9.51
CA PHE A 83 -6.45 -10.79 -9.33
C PHE A 83 -6.80 -9.44 -9.97
N TYR A 84 -6.65 -8.38 -9.19
CA TYR A 84 -6.82 -7.00 -9.65
C TYR A 84 -5.60 -6.16 -9.25
N VAL A 85 -5.01 -5.47 -10.22
CA VAL A 85 -3.92 -4.53 -9.97
C VAL A 85 -4.51 -3.14 -9.79
N ILE A 86 -4.21 -2.51 -8.65
CA ILE A 86 -4.50 -1.09 -8.44
C ILE A 86 -3.29 -0.30 -8.96
N PRO A 87 -3.42 0.39 -10.12
CA PRO A 87 -2.31 1.19 -10.65
C PRO A 87 -2.03 2.38 -9.72
N PHE A 88 -0.80 2.90 -9.79
CA PHE A 88 -0.52 4.16 -9.11
C PHE A 88 -1.28 5.29 -9.82
N PRO A 89 -1.91 6.22 -9.07
CA PRO A 89 -2.73 7.29 -9.66
C PRO A 89 -1.95 8.13 -10.66
N GLU A 90 -2.58 8.51 -11.75
CA GLU A 90 -2.08 9.51 -12.69
C GLU A 90 -2.21 10.94 -12.10
N LYS A 91 -1.59 11.94 -12.74
CA LYS A 91 -1.52 13.30 -12.18
C LYS A 91 -2.89 13.89 -11.82
N ASP A 92 -3.88 13.73 -12.69
CA ASP A 92 -5.22 14.33 -12.47
C ASP A 92 -5.96 13.61 -11.34
N GLU A 93 -5.85 12.29 -11.28
CA GLU A 93 -6.39 11.49 -10.19
C GLU A 93 -5.68 11.82 -8.86
N MET A 94 -4.36 11.99 -8.89
CA MET A 94 -3.59 12.41 -7.73
C MET A 94 -4.02 13.78 -7.22
N ARG A 95 -4.32 14.74 -8.11
CA ARG A 95 -4.89 16.04 -7.72
C ARG A 95 -6.21 15.87 -6.97
N ALA A 96 -7.10 15.01 -7.49
CA ALA A 96 -8.38 14.76 -6.84
C ALA A 96 -8.19 14.12 -5.45
N ILE A 97 -7.25 13.17 -5.33
CA ILE A 97 -6.90 12.56 -4.05
C ILE A 97 -6.38 13.61 -3.07
N LEU A 98 -5.44 14.47 -3.50
CA LEU A 98 -4.83 15.48 -2.64
C LEU A 98 -5.79 16.60 -2.26
N SER A 99 -6.78 16.92 -3.10
CA SER A 99 -7.77 17.99 -2.84
C SER A 99 -8.65 17.76 -1.62
N VAL A 100 -8.77 16.51 -1.14
CA VAL A 100 -9.54 16.18 0.07
C VAL A 100 -8.70 16.26 1.35
N HIS A 101 -7.38 16.47 1.22
CA HIS A 101 -6.49 16.61 2.37
C HIS A 101 -6.36 18.07 2.80
N THR A 102 -6.52 18.30 4.10
CA THR A 102 -6.38 19.65 4.70
C THR A 102 -4.92 20.06 4.79
N GLY A 103 -4.68 21.39 4.83
CA GLY A 103 -3.34 21.96 5.05
C GLY A 103 -2.53 22.19 3.78
N LEU A 104 -3.08 21.90 2.60
CA LEU A 104 -2.45 22.22 1.31
C LEU A 104 -2.91 23.56 0.74
N ASP A 105 -3.93 24.19 1.33
CA ASP A 105 -4.48 25.49 0.89
C ASP A 105 -3.45 26.63 0.93
N ALA A 106 -2.42 26.48 1.77
CA ALA A 106 -1.32 27.45 1.86
C ALA A 106 -0.31 27.33 0.71
N LEU A 107 -0.36 26.26 -0.09
CA LEU A 107 0.53 26.07 -1.23
C LEU A 107 -0.07 26.69 -2.49
N PRO A 108 0.59 27.70 -3.10
CA PRO A 108 0.10 28.31 -4.35
C PRO A 108 -0.09 27.25 -5.44
N PRO A 109 -1.14 27.37 -6.29
CA PRO A 109 -1.44 26.39 -7.34
C PRO A 109 -0.25 26.08 -8.26
N GLU A 110 0.50 27.09 -8.66
CA GLU A 110 1.69 26.92 -9.51
C GLU A 110 2.77 26.08 -8.83
N ARG A 111 2.98 26.31 -7.53
CA ARG A 111 3.96 25.55 -6.75
C ARG A 111 3.48 24.12 -6.49
N PHE A 112 2.18 23.93 -6.27
CA PHE A 112 1.56 22.62 -6.18
C PHE A 112 1.76 21.81 -7.47
N ASP A 113 1.48 22.42 -8.62
CA ASP A 113 1.65 21.80 -9.93
C ASP A 113 3.10 21.42 -10.20
N ARG A 114 4.02 22.33 -9.85
CA ARG A 114 5.44 22.07 -9.98
C ARG A 114 5.92 20.92 -9.06
N ALA A 115 5.42 20.86 -7.85
CA ALA A 115 5.72 19.76 -6.94
C ALA A 115 5.24 18.42 -7.50
N LEU A 116 4.03 18.35 -8.09
CA LEU A 116 3.56 17.16 -8.76
C LEU A 116 4.46 16.76 -9.94
N GLU A 117 4.90 17.70 -10.76
CA GLU A 117 5.82 17.41 -11.86
C GLU A 117 7.14 16.81 -11.37
N VAL A 118 7.73 17.40 -10.34
CA VAL A 118 8.95 16.91 -9.71
C VAL A 118 8.74 15.50 -9.16
N PHE A 119 7.64 15.30 -8.45
CA PHE A 119 7.31 13.99 -7.87
C PHE A 119 7.17 12.89 -8.94
N TYR A 120 6.40 13.14 -10.00
CA TYR A 120 6.23 12.15 -11.08
C TYR A 120 7.52 11.92 -11.85
N TRP A 121 8.35 12.95 -12.01
CA TRP A 121 9.68 12.77 -12.56
C TRP A 121 10.54 11.86 -11.68
N ILE A 122 10.57 12.08 -10.35
CA ILE A 122 11.27 11.19 -9.42
C ILE A 122 10.76 9.75 -9.59
N ARG A 123 9.46 9.55 -9.62
CA ARG A 123 8.86 8.20 -9.82
C ARG A 123 9.18 7.57 -11.17
N SER A 124 9.46 8.35 -12.20
CA SER A 124 9.84 7.84 -13.51
C SER A 124 11.25 7.24 -13.54
N LEU A 125 12.09 7.54 -12.55
CA LEU A 125 13.43 7.00 -12.47
C LEU A 125 13.38 5.49 -12.16
N THR A 126 13.93 4.69 -13.07
CA THR A 126 13.96 3.22 -12.95
C THR A 126 15.03 2.72 -11.98
N THR A 127 15.96 3.60 -11.60
CA THR A 127 17.11 3.28 -10.74
C THR A 127 16.79 3.35 -9.25
N LEU A 128 15.61 3.84 -8.86
CA LEU A 128 15.19 3.90 -7.48
C LEU A 128 14.89 2.51 -6.93
N GLN A 129 15.37 2.23 -5.75
CA GLN A 129 15.04 0.99 -5.02
C GLN A 129 13.61 1.03 -4.51
N LYS A 130 13.15 2.21 -4.03
CA LYS A 130 11.77 2.41 -3.55
C LYS A 130 11.22 3.72 -4.12
N LYS A 131 10.19 3.59 -4.96
CA LYS A 131 9.47 4.76 -5.47
C LYS A 131 8.61 5.37 -4.36
N PRO A 132 8.60 6.72 -4.21
CA PRO A 132 7.76 7.37 -3.22
C PRO A 132 6.27 7.16 -3.53
N GLY A 133 5.45 6.95 -2.50
CA GLY A 133 4.01 6.78 -2.59
C GLY A 133 3.23 8.08 -2.37
N THR A 134 1.90 7.95 -2.26
CA THR A 134 0.99 9.08 -2.04
C THR A 134 1.21 9.72 -0.68
N SER A 135 1.48 8.92 0.35
CA SER A 135 1.73 9.43 1.72
C SER A 135 3.00 10.27 1.76
N GLU A 136 4.09 9.80 1.12
CA GLU A 136 5.34 10.55 1.05
C GLU A 136 5.16 11.86 0.27
N LEU A 137 4.35 11.86 -0.80
CA LEU A 137 4.01 13.08 -1.53
C LEU A 137 3.26 14.06 -0.64
N LEU A 138 2.25 13.60 0.10
CA LEU A 138 1.46 14.44 1.01
C LEU A 138 2.35 15.08 2.08
N ASP A 139 3.22 14.30 2.72
CA ASP A 139 4.18 14.81 3.71
C ASP A 139 5.11 15.88 3.11
N TRP A 140 5.56 15.67 1.88
CA TRP A 140 6.42 16.62 1.18
C TRP A 140 5.67 17.93 0.85
N LEU A 141 4.45 17.82 0.33
CA LEU A 141 3.60 19.00 0.04
C LEU A 141 3.32 19.80 1.31
N HIS A 142 3.04 19.16 2.42
CA HIS A 142 2.89 19.84 3.71
C HIS A 142 4.16 20.56 4.14
N ALA A 143 5.33 19.96 3.97
CA ALA A 143 6.60 20.61 4.27
C ALA A 143 6.85 21.84 3.37
N LEU A 144 6.51 21.75 2.08
CA LEU A 144 6.58 22.88 1.15
C LEU A 144 5.60 24.00 1.53
N ALA A 145 4.36 23.65 1.90
CA ALA A 145 3.34 24.61 2.32
C ALA A 145 3.77 25.38 3.58
N LEU A 146 4.33 24.68 4.56
CA LEU A 146 4.77 25.26 5.85
C LEU A 146 5.98 26.19 5.68
N THR A 147 6.90 25.87 4.78
CA THR A 147 8.18 26.57 4.67
C THR A 147 8.25 27.56 3.52
N GLY A 148 7.35 27.45 2.57
CA GLY A 148 7.38 28.25 1.33
C GLY A 148 8.54 27.87 0.40
N ALA A 149 9.19 26.70 0.60
CA ALA A 149 10.32 26.28 -0.21
C ALA A 149 9.89 25.91 -1.66
N GLU A 150 10.78 26.15 -2.61
CA GLU A 150 10.54 25.82 -4.02
C GLU A 150 10.82 24.34 -4.30
N PRO A 151 9.90 23.61 -5.00
CA PRO A 151 10.06 22.21 -5.30
C PRO A 151 11.33 21.86 -6.10
N ASP A 152 11.77 22.78 -6.96
CA ASP A 152 12.95 22.60 -7.82
C ASP A 152 14.27 22.46 -7.05
N GLY A 153 14.33 23.00 -5.85
CA GLY A 153 15.47 22.80 -4.95
C GLY A 153 15.54 21.41 -4.33
N LEU A 154 14.55 20.56 -4.56
CA LEU A 154 14.38 19.27 -3.89
C LEU A 154 14.51 19.37 -2.36
N PRO A 155 13.87 20.35 -1.71
CA PRO A 155 13.94 20.47 -0.26
C PRO A 155 13.26 19.28 0.40
N TYR A 156 13.69 18.92 1.60
CA TYR A 156 13.07 17.87 2.41
C TYR A 156 12.98 16.51 1.70
N LEU A 157 13.98 16.17 0.88
CA LEU A 157 13.97 14.94 0.07
C LEU A 157 13.74 13.67 0.90
N GLY A 158 14.09 13.70 2.19
CA GLY A 158 13.82 12.62 3.15
C GLY A 158 12.34 12.37 3.44
N THR A 159 11.44 13.32 3.13
CA THR A 159 10.00 13.05 3.21
C THR A 159 9.55 12.16 2.04
N LEU A 160 10.11 12.38 0.85
CA LEU A 160 9.81 11.60 -0.35
C LEU A 160 10.54 10.25 -0.40
N LEU A 161 11.83 10.25 -0.07
CA LEU A 161 12.68 9.08 -0.25
C LEU A 161 13.18 8.57 1.10
N LYS A 162 12.87 7.33 1.43
CA LYS A 162 13.23 6.72 2.72
C LYS A 162 14.58 5.99 2.69
N LEU A 163 15.21 5.87 1.51
CA LEU A 163 16.50 5.22 1.33
C LEU A 163 17.56 6.26 0.91
N GLU A 164 18.64 6.39 1.69
CA GLU A 164 19.71 7.36 1.45
C GLU A 164 20.37 7.17 0.07
N GLY A 165 20.53 5.91 -0.38
CA GLY A 165 21.07 5.61 -1.70
C GLY A 165 20.23 6.14 -2.86
N ASP A 166 18.94 6.33 -2.67
CA ASP A 166 18.06 6.91 -3.68
C ASP A 166 18.16 8.44 -3.73
N TRP A 167 18.52 9.10 -2.61
CA TRP A 167 18.74 10.55 -2.57
C TRP A 167 19.88 10.98 -3.50
N ALA A 168 21.03 10.31 -3.41
CA ALA A 168 22.19 10.61 -4.22
C ALA A 168 21.86 10.49 -5.73
N LYS A 169 21.15 9.44 -6.10
CA LYS A 169 20.71 9.22 -7.49
C LYS A 169 19.79 10.36 -7.97
N VAL A 170 18.75 10.68 -7.20
CA VAL A 170 17.81 11.76 -7.56
C VAL A 170 18.54 13.08 -7.70
N GLN A 171 19.42 13.45 -6.75
CA GLN A 171 20.18 14.69 -6.83
C GLN A 171 21.11 14.74 -8.05
N GLN A 172 21.78 13.64 -8.38
CA GLN A 172 22.62 13.54 -9.56
C GLN A 172 21.85 13.74 -10.84
N TYR A 173 20.73 13.02 -11.03
CA TYR A 173 19.91 13.12 -12.23
C TYR A 173 19.23 14.49 -12.34
N TRP A 174 18.84 15.10 -11.21
CA TRP A 174 18.22 16.43 -11.19
C TRP A 174 19.19 17.52 -11.66
N LYS A 175 20.43 17.51 -11.16
CA LYS A 175 21.47 18.44 -11.63
C LYS A 175 21.75 18.28 -13.11
N GLY A 176 21.79 17.05 -13.61
CA GLY A 176 21.96 16.79 -15.06
C GLY A 176 20.84 17.37 -15.91
N ARG A 177 19.58 17.31 -15.41
CA ARG A 177 18.41 17.88 -16.10
C ARG A 177 18.45 19.41 -16.17
N GLN A 178 18.89 20.07 -15.10
CA GLN A 178 18.97 21.55 -15.06
C GLN A 178 20.09 22.10 -15.97
N ASN A 179 21.12 21.35 -16.25
CA ASN A 179 22.25 21.76 -17.10
C ASN A 179 21.97 21.62 -18.61
N VAL A 180 20.83 21.08 -19.01
CA VAL A 180 20.43 20.84 -20.43
C VAL A 180 19.45 21.91 -20.94
N HIS A 181 19.02 22.82 -20.07
CA HIS A 181 18.20 23.98 -20.38
C HIS A 181 18.98 25.27 -20.16
#